data_dd95cdb9ec717f097c8b8b9ce07bae40
#
_entry.id   dd95cdb9ec717f097c8b8b9ce07bae40
#
_cell.length_a   1.000
_cell.length_b   1.000
_cell.length_c   1.000
_cell.angle_alpha   90.00
_cell.angle_beta   90.00
_cell.angle_gamma   90.00
#
_symmetry.space_group_name_H-M   'P 1'
#
loop_
_entity.id
_entity.type
_entity.pdbx_description
1 polymer ?
#
loop_
_entity_poly.entity_id
_entity_poly.type
_entity_poly.pdbx_seq_one_letter_code
_entity_poly.pdbx_strand_id
1 'polypeptide(L)'
;MEHQIDGVELVSKKITKQRFRASIFQAWHHCCAYCGNYATTIDHVKPKSKGGLTVPQNCVPACLSCNASKGYMSLWNWWTHQDSWCWHRAQQVYEWITGIGCPSSAQYKFAPATNHWNNGR
;
A
#
# COMPACT_ATOMS: atom_id res chain seq x y z
N MET A 1 14.35 23.95 -24.51
CA MET A 1 14.26 22.58 -24.17
C MET A 1 14.42 22.33 -22.69
N GLU A 2 15.55 22.61 -22.17
CA GLU A 2 15.80 22.37 -20.76
C GLU A 2 14.90 23.18 -19.88
N HIS A 3 14.64 24.40 -20.29
CA HIS A 3 13.74 25.22 -19.49
C HIS A 3 12.34 24.66 -19.46
N GLN A 4 11.96 23.94 -20.50
CA GLN A 4 10.69 23.26 -20.48
C GLN A 4 10.70 22.21 -19.40
N ILE A 5 11.80 21.53 -19.30
CA ILE A 5 11.94 20.50 -18.30
C ILE A 5 11.83 21.10 -16.92
N ASP A 6 12.47 22.26 -16.74
CA ASP A 6 12.40 22.92 -15.45
C ASP A 6 10.98 23.34 -15.12
N GLY A 7 10.28 23.89 -16.09
CA GLY A 7 8.90 24.25 -15.87
C GLY A 7 8.04 23.07 -15.56
N VAL A 8 8.29 21.96 -16.23
CA VAL A 8 7.56 20.75 -15.99
C VAL A 8 7.84 20.25 -14.59
N GLU A 9 9.06 20.38 -14.12
CA GLU A 9 9.37 19.91 -12.79
C GLU A 9 8.68 20.69 -11.71
N LEU A 10 8.55 21.99 -11.89
CA LEU A 10 7.84 22.77 -10.90
C LEU A 10 6.39 22.38 -10.80
N VAL A 11 5.78 22.08 -11.92
CA VAL A 11 4.42 21.60 -11.94
C VAL A 11 4.40 20.14 -11.52
N SER A 12 5.40 19.39 -11.90
CA SER A 12 5.37 17.95 -11.80
C SER A 12 5.57 17.43 -10.38
N LYS A 13 6.06 18.25 -9.45
CA LYS A 13 6.13 17.76 -8.08
C LYS A 13 4.77 17.35 -7.58
N LYS A 14 3.78 18.20 -7.80
CA LYS A 14 2.44 17.88 -7.39
C LYS A 14 1.86 16.73 -8.21
N ILE A 15 2.09 16.78 -9.51
CA ILE A 15 1.59 15.74 -10.40
C ILE A 15 2.25 14.41 -10.09
N THR A 16 3.55 14.43 -9.82
CA THR A 16 4.25 13.20 -9.49
C THR A 16 3.72 12.59 -8.20
N LYS A 17 3.42 13.41 -7.22
CA LYS A 17 2.85 12.93 -5.98
C LYS A 17 1.49 12.29 -6.22
N GLN A 18 0.68 12.95 -7.03
CA GLN A 18 -0.63 12.41 -7.35
C GLN A 18 -0.53 11.11 -8.13
N ARG A 19 0.41 11.05 -9.05
CA ARG A 19 0.62 9.83 -9.84
C ARG A 19 1.13 8.69 -8.98
N PHE A 20 2.00 9.03 -8.03
CA PHE A 20 2.50 8.01 -7.12
C PHE A 20 1.34 7.42 -6.33
N ARG A 21 0.52 8.30 -5.74
CA ARG A 21 -0.63 7.82 -4.98
C ARG A 21 -1.55 6.98 -5.85
N ALA A 22 -1.83 7.47 -7.05
CA ALA A 22 -2.72 6.75 -7.95
C ALA A 22 -2.15 5.38 -8.30
N SER A 23 -0.85 5.31 -8.52
CA SER A 23 -0.24 4.03 -8.88
C SER A 23 -0.33 3.02 -7.75
N ILE A 24 -0.18 3.50 -6.51
CA ILE A 24 -0.29 2.60 -5.36
C ILE A 24 -1.74 2.10 -5.23
N PHE A 25 -2.71 3.01 -5.30
CA PHE A 25 -4.11 2.59 -5.23
C PHE A 25 -4.46 1.64 -6.36
N GLN A 26 -3.96 1.94 -7.55
CA GLN A 26 -4.28 1.12 -8.70
C GLN A 26 -3.68 -0.27 -8.57
N ALA A 27 -2.46 -0.35 -8.08
CA ALA A 27 -1.79 -1.63 -7.91
C ALA A 27 -2.53 -2.54 -6.94
N TRP A 28 -3.29 -1.97 -6.03
CA TRP A 28 -4.02 -2.71 -5.02
C TRP A 28 -5.52 -2.64 -5.22
N HIS A 29 -5.97 -2.17 -6.39
CA HIS A 29 -7.39 -2.05 -6.70
C HIS A 29 -8.15 -1.27 -5.65
N HIS A 30 -7.53 -0.24 -5.10
CA HIS A 30 -8.12 0.60 -4.06
C HIS A 30 -8.53 -0.15 -2.81
N CYS A 31 -7.96 -1.32 -2.60
CA CYS A 31 -8.25 -2.11 -1.41
C CYS A 31 -7.18 -1.89 -0.37
N CYS A 32 -7.63 -1.77 0.87
CA CYS A 32 -6.70 -1.69 1.99
C CYS A 32 -5.86 -2.95 2.04
N ALA A 33 -4.56 -2.78 2.11
CA ALA A 33 -3.66 -3.93 2.11
C ALA A 33 -3.86 -4.79 3.35
N TYR A 34 -4.37 -4.20 4.42
CA TYR A 34 -4.48 -4.90 5.70
C TYR A 34 -5.82 -5.57 5.91
N CYS A 35 -6.91 -4.88 5.59
CA CYS A 35 -8.23 -5.45 5.84
C CYS A 35 -9.01 -5.71 4.55
N GLY A 36 -8.55 -5.17 3.44
CA GLY A 36 -9.19 -5.41 2.16
C GLY A 36 -10.35 -4.49 1.85
N ASN A 37 -10.76 -3.64 2.78
CA ASN A 37 -11.83 -2.70 2.52
C ASN A 37 -11.34 -1.58 1.62
N TYR A 38 -12.25 -0.74 1.17
CA TYR A 38 -11.88 0.37 0.32
C TYR A 38 -10.89 1.27 1.04
N ALA A 39 -9.85 1.67 0.34
CA ALA A 39 -8.77 2.45 0.93
C ALA A 39 -8.75 3.85 0.35
N THR A 40 -8.55 4.82 1.22
CA THR A 40 -8.46 6.22 0.83
C THR A 40 -7.14 6.87 1.24
N THR A 41 -6.30 6.16 1.98
CA THR A 41 -5.02 6.70 2.42
C THR A 41 -3.90 5.79 2.00
N ILE A 42 -2.68 6.33 2.09
CA ILE A 42 -1.47 5.57 1.84
C ILE A 42 -0.75 5.43 3.17
N ASP A 43 -0.40 4.21 3.51
CA ASP A 43 0.36 3.95 4.72
C ASP A 43 1.80 3.66 4.37
N HIS A 44 2.72 4.20 5.16
CA HIS A 44 4.12 3.82 5.08
C HIS A 44 4.31 2.61 5.98
N VAL A 45 4.56 1.46 5.38
CA VAL A 45 4.70 0.23 6.14
C VAL A 45 5.73 0.40 7.24
N LYS A 46 6.91 0.89 6.87
CA LYS A 46 7.86 1.39 7.85
C LYS A 46 7.58 2.86 8.02
N PRO A 47 7.18 3.30 9.20
CA PRO A 47 6.77 4.69 9.38
C PRO A 47 7.87 5.68 9.01
N LYS A 48 7.44 6.82 8.49
CA LYS A 48 8.39 7.87 8.15
C LYS A 48 9.19 8.29 9.38
N SER A 49 8.55 8.33 10.53
CA SER A 49 9.23 8.70 11.76
C SER A 49 10.32 7.73 12.15
N LYS A 50 10.32 6.54 11.57
CA LYS A 50 11.32 5.54 11.83
C LYS A 50 12.23 5.31 10.62
N GLY A 51 12.27 6.28 9.74
CA GLY A 51 13.16 6.21 8.59
C GLY A 51 12.55 5.57 7.36
N GLY A 52 11.24 5.37 7.34
CA GLY A 52 10.59 4.80 6.17
C GLY A 52 10.60 5.76 5.00
N LEU A 53 10.87 5.22 3.84
CA LEU A 53 10.93 6.00 2.61
C LEU A 53 9.61 5.99 1.88
N THR A 54 9.38 7.03 1.11
CA THR A 54 8.19 7.10 0.26
C THR A 54 8.54 6.50 -1.09
N VAL A 55 8.57 5.19 -1.11
CA VAL A 55 8.84 4.41 -2.32
C VAL A 55 7.77 3.34 -2.40
N PRO A 56 7.52 2.80 -3.61
CA PRO A 56 6.43 1.82 -3.74
C PRO A 56 6.53 0.65 -2.78
N GLN A 57 7.71 0.13 -2.56
CA GLN A 57 7.87 -1.03 -1.69
C GLN A 57 7.57 -0.74 -0.24
N ASN A 58 7.45 0.53 0.12
CA ASN A 58 7.15 0.87 1.50
C ASN A 58 5.79 1.54 1.65
N CYS A 59 5.00 1.58 0.59
CA CYS A 59 3.71 2.28 0.62
C CYS A 59 2.62 1.35 0.13
N VAL A 60 1.55 1.28 0.91
CA VAL A 60 0.40 0.46 0.54
C VAL A 60 -0.87 1.27 0.80
N PRO A 61 -1.94 0.96 0.08
CA PRO A 61 -3.21 1.59 0.39
C PRO A 61 -3.70 1.11 1.75
N ALA A 62 -4.32 1.98 2.49
CA ALA A 62 -4.89 1.61 3.75
C ALA A 62 -6.18 2.38 3.96
N CYS A 63 -7.15 1.72 4.58
CA CYS A 63 -8.34 2.43 4.98
C CYS A 63 -8.00 3.32 6.17
N LEU A 64 -8.81 4.32 6.40
CA LEU A 64 -8.53 5.27 7.45
C LEU A 64 -8.40 4.59 8.80
N SER A 65 -9.26 3.62 9.05
CA SER A 65 -9.27 2.90 10.31
C SER A 65 -7.98 2.13 10.55
N CYS A 66 -7.54 1.38 9.56
CA CYS A 66 -6.30 0.61 9.72
C CYS A 66 -5.10 1.53 9.83
N ASN A 67 -5.09 2.60 9.04
CA ASN A 67 -3.98 3.52 9.06
C ASN A 67 -3.85 4.17 10.43
N ALA A 68 -4.97 4.63 10.99
CA ALA A 68 -4.97 5.25 12.29
C ALA A 68 -4.59 4.26 13.39
N SER A 69 -5.11 3.06 13.29
CA SER A 69 -4.84 2.03 14.29
C SER A 69 -3.37 1.64 14.30
N LYS A 70 -2.78 1.50 13.12
CA LYS A 70 -1.38 1.10 13.03
C LYS A 70 -0.46 2.20 13.54
N GLY A 71 -0.75 3.46 13.17
CA GLY A 71 0.08 4.56 13.57
C GLY A 71 1.53 4.33 13.16
N TYR A 72 2.43 4.45 14.11
CA TYR A 72 3.86 4.24 13.85
C TYR A 72 4.35 2.90 14.38
N MET A 73 3.46 1.97 14.63
CA MET A 73 3.86 0.64 15.08
C MET A 73 4.47 -0.13 13.91
N SER A 74 5.32 -1.07 14.26
CA SER A 74 5.86 -1.95 13.23
C SER A 74 4.74 -2.83 12.69
N LEU A 75 4.87 -3.16 11.42
CA LEU A 75 3.81 -3.82 10.69
C LEU A 75 3.31 -5.09 11.36
N TRP A 76 4.21 -6.03 11.58
CA TRP A 76 3.79 -7.34 12.04
C TRP A 76 3.35 -7.31 13.50
N ASN A 77 3.99 -6.46 14.31
CA ASN A 77 3.56 -6.33 15.71
C ASN A 77 2.14 -5.81 15.80
N TRP A 78 1.79 -4.87 14.94
CA TRP A 78 0.45 -4.34 14.96
C TRP A 78 -0.54 -5.30 14.31
N TRP A 79 -0.22 -5.76 13.11
CA TRP A 79 -1.22 -6.44 12.29
C TRP A 79 -1.60 -7.82 12.85
N THR A 80 -0.64 -8.55 13.36
CA THR A 80 -0.92 -9.90 13.87
C THR A 80 -1.89 -9.88 15.04
N HIS A 81 -2.10 -8.73 15.65
CA HIS A 81 -3.03 -8.60 16.76
C HIS A 81 -4.37 -8.01 16.32
N GLN A 82 -4.57 -7.81 15.04
CA GLN A 82 -5.81 -7.23 14.54
C GLN A 82 -6.74 -8.31 14.05
N ASP A 83 -8.04 -8.04 14.16
CA ASP A 83 -9.03 -8.95 13.61
C ASP A 83 -8.90 -9.09 12.11
N SER A 84 -8.33 -8.09 11.47
CA SER A 84 -8.15 -8.11 10.03
C SER A 84 -7.01 -9.01 9.58
N TRP A 85 -6.24 -9.56 10.50
CA TRP A 85 -5.12 -10.41 10.13
C TRP A 85 -5.56 -11.53 9.21
N CYS A 86 -4.85 -11.68 8.10
CA CYS A 86 -5.19 -12.66 7.10
C CYS A 86 -3.91 -13.11 6.41
N TRP A 87 -3.63 -14.40 6.47
CA TRP A 87 -2.41 -14.93 5.87
C TRP A 87 -2.29 -14.59 4.40
N HIS A 88 -3.41 -14.63 3.71
CA HIS A 88 -3.38 -14.35 2.27
C HIS A 88 -2.92 -12.92 2.00
N ARG A 89 -3.51 -11.97 2.69
CA ARG A 89 -3.10 -10.57 2.51
C ARG A 89 -1.72 -10.33 3.08
N ALA A 90 -1.37 -11.02 4.14
CA ALA A 90 -0.03 -10.86 4.72
C ALA A 90 1.03 -11.26 3.72
N GLN A 91 0.79 -12.34 2.99
CA GLN A 91 1.73 -12.75 1.98
C GLN A 91 1.83 -11.74 0.86
N GLN A 92 0.70 -11.17 0.46
CA GLN A 92 0.72 -10.14 -0.57
C GLN A 92 1.54 -8.94 -0.13
N VAL A 93 1.34 -8.51 1.10
CA VAL A 93 2.11 -7.39 1.62
C VAL A 93 3.59 -7.74 1.69
N TYR A 94 3.89 -8.93 2.17
CA TYR A 94 5.27 -9.35 2.26
C TYR A 94 5.96 -9.34 0.89
N GLU A 95 5.28 -9.86 -0.11
CA GLU A 95 5.84 -9.85 -1.46
C GLU A 95 6.02 -8.44 -1.97
N TRP A 96 5.09 -7.58 -1.64
CA TRP A 96 5.15 -6.20 -2.09
C TRP A 96 6.34 -5.47 -1.47
N ILE A 97 6.52 -5.60 -0.16
CA ILE A 97 7.56 -4.83 0.51
C ILE A 97 8.95 -5.42 0.29
N THR A 98 9.04 -6.70 0.00
CA THR A 98 10.34 -7.31 -0.25
C THR A 98 10.68 -7.35 -1.73
N GLY A 99 9.68 -7.18 -2.59
CA GLY A 99 9.91 -7.31 -4.01
C GLY A 99 10.19 -8.72 -4.46
N ILE A 100 9.94 -9.70 -3.61
CA ILE A 100 10.29 -11.06 -3.93
C ILE A 100 9.29 -11.70 -4.88
N GLY A 101 8.04 -11.27 -4.80
CA GLY A 101 7.04 -11.84 -5.66
C GLY A 101 7.38 -11.65 -7.12
N CYS A 102 7.08 -12.63 -7.93
CA CYS A 102 7.30 -12.52 -9.36
C CYS A 102 6.26 -11.57 -9.97
N PRO A 103 6.50 -11.11 -11.18
CA PRO A 103 5.54 -10.20 -11.80
C PRO A 103 4.13 -10.76 -11.88
N SER A 104 4.01 -12.05 -12.05
CA SER A 104 2.69 -12.64 -12.14
C SER A 104 1.96 -12.58 -10.81
N SER A 105 2.69 -12.47 -9.72
CA SER A 105 2.05 -12.40 -8.42
C SER A 105 1.25 -11.12 -8.27
N ALA A 106 1.55 -10.13 -9.09
CA ALA A 106 0.81 -8.90 -9.02
C ALA A 106 -0.67 -9.10 -9.30
N GLN A 107 -1.01 -10.15 -10.01
CA GLN A 107 -2.39 -10.33 -10.40
C GLN A 107 -3.26 -10.83 -9.29
N TYR A 108 -2.75 -11.73 -8.48
CA TYR A 108 -3.59 -12.24 -7.42
C TYR A 108 -3.49 -11.41 -6.16
N LYS A 109 -2.70 -10.35 -6.20
CA LYS A 109 -2.69 -9.44 -5.09
C LYS A 109 -3.99 -8.70 -4.94
N PHE A 110 -4.83 -8.79 -5.93
CA PHE A 110 -5.98 -7.92 -5.96
C PHE A 110 -7.25 -8.62 -5.59
N ALA A 111 -7.12 -9.67 -4.83
CA ALA A 111 -8.31 -10.29 -4.31
C ALA A 111 -9.01 -9.29 -3.42
N PRO A 112 -10.24 -8.98 -3.73
CA PRO A 112 -10.97 -7.99 -2.92
C PRO A 112 -11.22 -8.52 -1.53
N ALA A 113 -11.47 -7.59 -0.62
CA ALA A 113 -11.78 -7.97 0.74
C ALA A 113 -13.01 -8.84 0.80
N THR A 114 -13.94 -8.52 -0.05
CA THR A 114 -15.19 -9.25 -0.07
C THR A 114 -15.01 -10.60 -0.71
N ASN A 115 -13.83 -10.97 -1.02
CA ASN A 115 -13.58 -12.22 -1.63
C ASN A 115 -14.12 -13.35 -0.82
N HIS A 116 -14.53 -14.33 -1.51
CA HIS A 116 -15.10 -15.48 -0.87
C HIS A 116 -14.11 -16.18 0.03
N TRP A 117 -12.85 -16.02 -0.17
CA TRP A 117 -11.92 -16.67 0.74
C TRP A 117 -11.98 -16.04 2.11
N ASN A 118 -12.51 -14.85 2.24
CA ASN A 118 -12.86 -14.35 3.55
C ASN A 118 -13.98 -15.14 4.15
N ASN A 119 -14.87 -15.56 3.31
CA ASN A 119 -16.01 -16.36 3.78
C ASN A 119 -15.64 -17.80 3.93
N GLY A 120 -14.64 -18.22 3.23
CA GLY A 120 -14.23 -19.59 3.25
C GLY A 120 -13.45 -19.98 4.47
N ARG A 121 -13.17 -19.02 5.31
CA ARG A 121 -12.44 -19.37 6.51
C ARG A 121 -13.29 -19.94 7.57
#